data_213b3bf089926ff8822e8342c05bfcdd
#
_entry.id   213b3bf089926ff8822e8342c05bfcdd
#
_cell.length_a   1.000
_cell.length_b   1.000
_cell.length_c   1.000
_cell.angle_alpha   90.00
_cell.angle_beta   90.00
_cell.angle_gamma   90.00
#
_symmetry.space_group_name_H-M   'P 1'
#
loop_
_entity.id
_entity.type
_entity.pdbx_description
1 polymer ?
#
loop_
_entity_poly.entity_id
_entity_poly.type
_entity_poly.pdbx_seq_one_letter_code
_entity_poly.pdbx_strand_id
1 'polypeptide(L)'
;MSVWGKIAGIAAGYAIGGVPGALVGALAGHFALDRINDRQVIFTIAMISLAAKMTRADGDVSPIEVQAVQDMMRVPDSELKNMERVFRLAQEDVTGFDSYARQVKDIYADSPQVLEDVLDVLFYIAYADGVLHPAEQQFLEIVADIFSINDSDFQRIQAHHDGSIVDPYTVLGVGRHAEDKTVKEAWLSAVRDNHPDQLQARGMPPEMMHIATARMASINEAWETIKEERGL
;
A
#
# COMPACT_ATOMS: atom_id res chain seq x y z
N MET A 1 -19.03 7.86 -10.42
CA MET A 1 -19.40 6.89 -9.37
C MET A 1 -18.15 6.69 -8.53
N SER A 2 -18.25 6.74 -7.21
CA SER A 2 -17.10 6.52 -6.33
C SER A 2 -16.60 5.08 -6.46
N VAL A 3 -15.31 4.85 -6.15
CA VAL A 3 -14.69 3.52 -6.07
C VAL A 3 -15.54 2.59 -5.20
N TRP A 4 -16.09 3.10 -4.12
CA TRP A 4 -16.91 2.38 -3.14
C TRP A 4 -18.24 1.85 -3.71
N GLY A 5 -18.91 2.59 -4.58
CA GLY A 5 -20.14 2.10 -5.23
C GLY A 5 -19.89 0.91 -6.16
N LYS A 6 -18.68 0.83 -6.75
CA LYS A 6 -18.26 -0.33 -7.55
C LYS A 6 -17.90 -1.52 -6.68
N ILE A 7 -17.23 -1.30 -5.54
CA ILE A 7 -16.88 -2.34 -4.56
C ILE A 7 -18.15 -3.02 -4.01
N ALA A 8 -19.22 -2.26 -3.74
CA ALA A 8 -20.49 -2.82 -3.31
C ALA A 8 -21.11 -3.80 -4.32
N GLY A 9 -20.98 -3.51 -5.63
CA GLY A 9 -21.42 -4.42 -6.71
C GLY A 9 -20.57 -5.70 -6.79
N ILE A 10 -19.27 -5.61 -6.54
CA ILE A 10 -18.35 -6.74 -6.54
C ILE A 10 -18.56 -7.66 -5.33
N ALA A 11 -18.84 -7.09 -4.15
CA ALA A 11 -19.19 -7.86 -2.96
C ALA A 11 -20.48 -8.68 -3.15
N ALA A 12 -21.40 -8.22 -3.99
CA ALA A 12 -22.59 -9.00 -4.38
C ALA A 12 -22.25 -10.17 -5.33
N GLY A 13 -21.26 -9.98 -6.24
CA GLY A 13 -20.78 -11.03 -7.13
C GLY A 13 -19.96 -12.13 -6.44
N TYR A 14 -19.30 -11.77 -5.34
CA TYR A 14 -18.52 -12.69 -4.50
C TYR A 14 -19.36 -13.80 -3.85
N ALA A 15 -20.58 -13.49 -3.47
CA ALA A 15 -21.50 -14.47 -2.86
C ALA A 15 -21.76 -15.69 -3.78
N ILE A 16 -21.36 -15.64 -5.04
CA ILE A 16 -21.63 -16.65 -6.04
C ILE A 16 -20.37 -17.48 -6.42
N GLY A 17 -19.15 -17.01 -6.17
CA GLY A 17 -17.93 -17.64 -6.73
C GLY A 17 -16.70 -17.77 -5.84
N GLY A 18 -16.76 -17.44 -4.56
CA GLY A 18 -15.61 -17.55 -3.62
C GLY A 18 -14.50 -16.52 -3.87
N VAL A 19 -13.50 -16.46 -2.95
CA VAL A 19 -12.44 -15.44 -2.89
C VAL A 19 -11.56 -15.36 -4.16
N PRO A 20 -11.10 -16.45 -4.76
CA PRO A 20 -10.38 -16.39 -6.03
C PRO A 20 -11.25 -15.88 -7.19
N GLY A 21 -12.56 -16.19 -7.14
CA GLY A 21 -13.52 -15.77 -8.15
C GLY A 21 -13.84 -14.26 -8.11
N ALA A 22 -13.71 -13.59 -6.97
CA ALA A 22 -14.08 -12.18 -6.85
C ALA A 22 -13.05 -11.26 -7.51
N LEU A 23 -11.76 -11.47 -7.30
CA LEU A 23 -10.71 -10.72 -8.02
C LEU A 23 -10.67 -11.13 -9.50
N VAL A 24 -10.75 -12.42 -9.80
CA VAL A 24 -10.82 -12.93 -11.18
C VAL A 24 -12.16 -12.54 -11.84
N GLY A 25 -13.27 -12.53 -11.13
CA GLY A 25 -14.56 -12.08 -11.63
C GLY A 25 -14.64 -10.58 -11.84
N ALA A 26 -13.99 -9.78 -11.00
CA ALA A 26 -13.78 -8.35 -11.22
C ALA A 26 -12.89 -8.08 -12.43
N LEU A 27 -11.86 -8.91 -12.65
CA LEU A 27 -10.98 -8.84 -13.81
C LEU A 27 -11.66 -9.37 -15.10
N ALA A 28 -12.39 -10.48 -15.02
CA ALA A 28 -13.01 -11.13 -16.20
C ALA A 28 -14.31 -10.46 -16.66
N GLY A 29 -15.08 -9.83 -15.75
CA GLY A 29 -16.28 -9.07 -16.09
C GLY A 29 -15.99 -7.72 -16.75
N HIS A 30 -14.74 -7.31 -16.87
CA HIS A 30 -14.35 -5.92 -17.04
C HIS A 30 -13.64 -5.55 -18.34
N PHE A 31 -13.61 -6.42 -19.33
CA PHE A 31 -13.03 -6.07 -20.63
C PHE A 31 -13.75 -4.92 -21.37
N ALA A 32 -14.76 -4.28 -20.76
CA ALA A 32 -15.60 -3.28 -21.42
C ALA A 32 -15.67 -1.88 -20.77
N LEU A 33 -14.99 -1.60 -19.63
CA LEU A 33 -15.14 -0.31 -18.94
C LEU A 33 -13.77 0.36 -18.64
N ASP A 34 -13.75 1.68 -18.74
CA ASP A 34 -12.65 2.64 -18.62
C ASP A 34 -11.43 2.19 -17.75
N ARG A 35 -10.26 2.06 -18.38
CA ARG A 35 -9.02 1.49 -17.82
C ARG A 35 -8.54 2.14 -16.51
N ILE A 36 -8.77 3.42 -16.28
CA ILE A 36 -8.30 4.15 -15.09
C ILE A 36 -9.15 3.82 -13.85
N ASN A 37 -10.47 3.78 -14.03
CA ASN A 37 -11.38 3.44 -12.93
C ASN A 37 -11.24 1.99 -12.44
N ASP A 38 -10.81 1.09 -13.29
CA ASP A 38 -10.65 -0.32 -12.97
C ASP A 38 -9.41 -0.57 -12.11
N ARG A 39 -8.29 0.09 -12.39
CA ARG A 39 -7.06 -0.01 -11.57
C ARG A 39 -7.31 0.47 -10.14
N GLN A 40 -8.06 1.55 -9.93
CA GLN A 40 -8.38 2.04 -8.59
C GLN A 40 -9.24 1.05 -7.79
N VAL A 41 -10.25 0.46 -8.42
CA VAL A 41 -11.08 -0.57 -7.78
C VAL A 41 -10.26 -1.79 -7.40
N ILE A 42 -9.39 -2.26 -8.29
CA ILE A 42 -8.51 -3.41 -8.06
C ILE A 42 -7.54 -3.11 -6.91
N PHE A 43 -6.92 -1.93 -6.94
CA PHE A 43 -6.03 -1.49 -5.86
C PHE A 43 -6.75 -1.50 -4.50
N THR A 44 -7.94 -0.90 -4.43
CA THR A 44 -8.71 -0.81 -3.19
C THR A 44 -9.10 -2.19 -2.66
N ILE A 45 -9.57 -3.10 -3.53
CA ILE A 45 -9.92 -4.47 -3.13
C ILE A 45 -8.66 -5.24 -2.67
N ALA A 46 -7.56 -5.09 -3.38
CA ALA A 46 -6.30 -5.73 -3.02
C ALA A 46 -5.81 -5.27 -1.65
N MET A 47 -5.86 -3.96 -1.38
CA MET A 47 -5.50 -3.38 -0.09
C MET A 47 -6.38 -3.94 1.04
N ILE A 48 -7.71 -3.92 0.88
CA ILE A 48 -8.64 -4.46 1.87
C ILE A 48 -8.35 -5.95 2.11
N SER A 49 -8.11 -6.72 1.05
CA SER A 49 -7.88 -8.16 1.15
C SER A 49 -6.55 -8.50 1.82
N LEU A 50 -5.47 -7.82 1.46
CA LEU A 50 -4.16 -8.03 2.08
C LEU A 50 -4.16 -7.57 3.54
N ALA A 51 -4.73 -6.40 3.84
CA ALA A 51 -4.88 -5.91 5.20
C ALA A 51 -5.69 -6.89 6.06
N ALA A 52 -6.84 -7.37 5.57
CA ALA A 52 -7.68 -8.32 6.29
C ALA A 52 -6.99 -9.66 6.58
N LYS A 53 -6.14 -10.13 5.65
CA LYS A 53 -5.37 -11.36 5.84
C LYS A 53 -4.19 -11.17 6.78
N MET A 54 -3.53 -10.00 6.74
CA MET A 54 -2.44 -9.64 7.63
C MET A 54 -2.93 -9.54 9.08
N THR A 55 -3.99 -8.76 9.34
CA THR A 55 -4.56 -8.58 10.68
C THR A 55 -5.08 -9.88 11.31
N ARG A 56 -5.20 -10.96 10.54
CA ARG A 56 -5.56 -12.29 11.03
C ARG A 56 -4.36 -13.25 11.10
N ALA A 57 -3.17 -12.84 10.72
CA ALA A 57 -2.00 -13.71 10.68
C ALA A 57 -1.63 -14.27 12.05
N ASP A 58 -1.87 -13.54 13.12
CA ASP A 58 -1.67 -13.97 14.51
C ASP A 58 -2.90 -14.66 15.15
N GLY A 59 -4.06 -14.63 14.45
CA GLY A 59 -5.33 -15.23 14.86
C GLY A 59 -6.33 -14.29 15.53
N ASP A 60 -5.91 -13.12 15.98
CA ASP A 60 -6.74 -12.10 16.63
C ASP A 60 -6.77 -10.81 15.80
N VAL A 61 -7.97 -10.32 15.53
CA VAL A 61 -8.17 -9.07 14.79
C VAL A 61 -8.39 -7.92 15.76
N SER A 62 -7.44 -7.01 15.81
CA SER A 62 -7.55 -5.82 16.65
C SER A 62 -8.57 -4.82 16.08
N PRO A 63 -9.49 -4.28 16.91
CA PRO A 63 -10.35 -3.17 16.48
C PRO A 63 -9.57 -1.93 16.04
N ILE A 64 -8.34 -1.74 16.55
CA ILE A 64 -7.46 -0.62 16.22
C ILE A 64 -6.95 -0.76 14.78
N GLU A 65 -6.57 -1.97 14.37
CA GLU A 65 -6.15 -2.25 12.99
C GLU A 65 -7.30 -2.08 12.00
N VAL A 66 -8.50 -2.54 12.34
CA VAL A 66 -9.69 -2.33 11.51
C VAL A 66 -9.97 -0.83 11.35
N GLN A 67 -9.86 -0.06 12.42
CA GLN A 67 -9.99 1.39 12.38
C GLN A 67 -8.88 2.01 11.52
N ALA A 68 -7.63 1.54 11.64
CA ALA A 68 -6.52 2.01 10.81
C ALA A 68 -6.77 1.78 9.31
N VAL A 69 -7.36 0.64 8.93
CA VAL A 69 -7.78 0.39 7.54
C VAL A 69 -8.83 1.40 7.09
N GLN A 70 -9.84 1.68 7.93
CA GLN A 70 -10.92 2.62 7.60
C GLN A 70 -10.37 4.04 7.42
N ASP A 71 -9.52 4.49 8.34
CA ASP A 71 -8.93 5.83 8.34
C ASP A 71 -7.97 6.01 7.15
N MET A 72 -7.11 5.01 6.91
CA MET A 72 -6.16 5.02 5.81
C MET A 72 -6.85 5.09 4.46
N MET A 73 -7.93 4.35 4.29
CA MET A 73 -8.70 4.34 3.04
C MET A 73 -9.73 5.46 2.95
N ARG A 74 -9.86 6.31 3.99
CA ARG A 74 -10.87 7.38 4.07
C ARG A 74 -12.25 6.90 3.63
N VAL A 75 -12.67 5.77 4.19
CA VAL A 75 -13.94 5.15 3.83
C VAL A 75 -15.10 6.06 4.22
N PRO A 76 -15.96 6.49 3.28
CA PRO A 76 -17.14 7.27 3.63
C PRO A 76 -18.08 6.48 4.55
N ASP A 77 -18.76 7.14 5.49
CA ASP A 77 -19.69 6.50 6.43
C ASP A 77 -20.75 5.64 5.73
N SER A 78 -21.23 6.09 4.56
CA SER A 78 -22.18 5.35 3.74
C SER A 78 -21.65 4.01 3.21
N GLU A 79 -20.33 3.84 3.13
CA GLU A 79 -19.67 2.69 2.54
C GLU A 79 -18.98 1.78 3.58
N LEU A 80 -18.94 2.16 4.84
CA LEU A 80 -18.31 1.38 5.91
C LEU A 80 -18.83 -0.06 5.97
N LYS A 81 -20.14 -0.27 5.83
CA LYS A 81 -20.74 -1.62 5.83
C LYS A 81 -20.26 -2.48 4.64
N ASN A 82 -20.04 -1.87 3.50
CA ASN A 82 -19.53 -2.56 2.31
C ASN A 82 -18.07 -2.93 2.51
N MET A 83 -17.24 -2.02 3.03
CA MET A 83 -15.86 -2.28 3.37
C MET A 83 -15.73 -3.40 4.41
N GLU A 84 -16.44 -3.31 5.54
CA GLU A 84 -16.45 -4.34 6.57
C GLU A 84 -16.89 -5.72 6.05
N ARG A 85 -17.82 -5.75 5.11
CA ARG A 85 -18.23 -7.00 4.46
C ARG A 85 -17.10 -7.61 3.64
N VAL A 86 -16.42 -6.81 2.81
CA VAL A 86 -15.26 -7.28 2.00
C VAL A 86 -14.13 -7.71 2.93
N PHE A 87 -13.83 -6.92 3.95
CA PHE A 87 -12.81 -7.21 4.95
C PHE A 87 -13.06 -8.56 5.64
N ARG A 88 -14.27 -8.78 6.14
CA ARG A 88 -14.69 -10.02 6.79
C ARG A 88 -14.60 -11.23 5.87
N LEU A 89 -15.05 -11.10 4.62
CA LEU A 89 -14.95 -12.16 3.62
C LEU A 89 -13.49 -12.51 3.31
N ALA A 90 -12.60 -11.51 3.26
CA ALA A 90 -11.17 -11.74 3.07
C ALA A 90 -10.50 -12.45 4.27
N GLN A 91 -11.05 -12.29 5.48
CA GLN A 91 -10.58 -12.96 6.70
C GLN A 91 -11.01 -14.43 6.81
N GLU A 92 -12.06 -14.88 6.09
CA GLU A 92 -12.56 -16.26 6.19
C GLU A 92 -11.51 -17.30 5.79
N ASP A 93 -10.57 -16.93 4.91
CA ASP A 93 -9.45 -17.78 4.50
C ASP A 93 -8.13 -16.99 4.51
N VAL A 94 -7.28 -17.26 5.50
CA VAL A 94 -5.94 -16.65 5.59
C VAL A 94 -4.99 -17.24 4.55
N THR A 95 -5.27 -18.45 4.04
CA THR A 95 -4.44 -19.07 3.02
C THR A 95 -4.56 -18.37 1.68
N GLY A 96 -3.53 -18.46 0.86
CA GLY A 96 -3.54 -17.92 -0.50
C GLY A 96 -3.38 -16.41 -0.62
N PHE A 97 -2.96 -15.68 0.43
CA PHE A 97 -2.63 -14.26 0.32
C PHE A 97 -1.51 -13.99 -0.69
N ASP A 98 -0.60 -14.94 -0.84
CA ASP A 98 0.47 -14.93 -1.84
C ASP A 98 -0.06 -14.86 -3.28
N SER A 99 -1.20 -15.51 -3.57
CA SER A 99 -1.83 -15.40 -4.88
C SER A 99 -2.45 -14.02 -5.13
N TYR A 100 -2.99 -13.35 -4.09
CA TYR A 100 -3.44 -11.96 -4.18
C TYR A 100 -2.27 -11.01 -4.40
N ALA A 101 -1.19 -11.17 -3.63
CA ALA A 101 0.00 -10.36 -3.80
C ALA A 101 0.60 -10.50 -5.20
N ARG A 102 0.67 -11.73 -5.76
CA ARG A 102 1.11 -11.94 -7.15
C ARG A 102 0.20 -11.25 -8.17
N GLN A 103 -1.11 -11.31 -8.00
CA GLN A 103 -2.06 -10.63 -8.89
C GLN A 103 -1.86 -9.10 -8.83
N VAL A 104 -1.66 -8.53 -7.64
CA VAL A 104 -1.34 -7.11 -7.47
C VAL A 104 -0.06 -6.76 -8.21
N LYS A 105 1.01 -7.56 -8.02
CA LYS A 105 2.26 -7.37 -8.73
C LYS A 105 2.09 -7.38 -10.25
N ASP A 106 1.33 -8.35 -10.78
CA ASP A 106 1.12 -8.47 -12.24
C ASP A 106 0.37 -7.26 -12.80
N ILE A 107 -0.60 -6.72 -12.06
CA ILE A 107 -1.37 -5.54 -12.46
C ILE A 107 -0.53 -4.26 -12.45
N TYR A 108 0.40 -4.15 -11.50
CA TYR A 108 1.27 -2.99 -11.30
C TYR A 108 2.73 -3.25 -11.67
N ALA A 109 2.99 -4.23 -12.54
CA ALA A 109 4.34 -4.58 -12.99
C ALA A 109 5.07 -3.40 -13.66
N ASP A 110 4.33 -2.47 -14.25
CA ASP A 110 4.83 -1.22 -14.85
C ASP A 110 4.97 -0.06 -13.84
N SER A 111 4.66 -0.29 -12.56
CA SER A 111 4.56 0.76 -11.54
C SER A 111 5.04 0.25 -10.17
N PRO A 112 6.34 -0.09 -10.01
CA PRO A 112 6.87 -0.65 -8.76
C PRO A 112 6.64 0.25 -7.55
N GLN A 113 6.55 1.56 -7.72
CA GLN A 113 6.23 2.51 -6.64
C GLN A 113 4.86 2.24 -6.02
N VAL A 114 3.88 1.79 -6.82
CA VAL A 114 2.56 1.42 -6.28
C VAL A 114 2.66 0.18 -5.39
N LEU A 115 3.56 -0.75 -5.70
CA LEU A 115 3.81 -1.92 -4.85
C LEU A 115 4.47 -1.54 -3.52
N GLU A 116 5.40 -0.58 -3.54
CA GLU A 116 5.94 0.01 -2.31
C GLU A 116 4.87 0.74 -1.50
N ASP A 117 3.95 1.48 -2.15
CA ASP A 117 2.84 2.14 -1.48
C ASP A 117 1.90 1.14 -0.80
N VAL A 118 1.63 0.00 -1.45
CA VAL A 118 0.86 -1.10 -0.85
C VAL A 118 1.56 -1.62 0.40
N LEU A 119 2.86 -1.87 0.34
CA LEU A 119 3.62 -2.37 1.49
C LEU A 119 3.67 -1.34 2.63
N ASP A 120 3.86 -0.06 2.31
CA ASP A 120 3.87 1.05 3.27
C ASP A 120 2.54 1.14 4.05
N VAL A 121 1.41 1.01 3.34
CA VAL A 121 0.08 0.98 3.99
C VAL A 121 -0.10 -0.25 4.87
N LEU A 122 0.40 -1.40 4.46
CA LEU A 122 0.33 -2.60 5.30
C LEU A 122 1.15 -2.43 6.58
N PHE A 123 2.34 -1.83 6.52
CA PHE A 123 3.12 -1.46 7.71
C PHE A 123 2.37 -0.49 8.62
N TYR A 124 1.75 0.55 8.06
CA TYR A 124 0.93 1.49 8.84
C TYR A 124 -0.16 0.78 9.63
N ILE A 125 -0.84 -0.18 9.02
CA ILE A 125 -1.91 -0.96 9.67
C ILE A 125 -1.32 -1.87 10.75
N ALA A 126 -0.23 -2.58 10.46
CA ALA A 126 0.44 -3.48 11.39
C ALA A 126 1.00 -2.77 12.64
N TYR A 127 1.41 -1.51 12.49
CA TYR A 127 1.88 -0.70 13.63
C TYR A 127 0.77 0.13 14.30
N ALA A 128 -0.50 -0.05 13.94
CA ALA A 128 -1.59 0.80 14.45
C ALA A 128 -1.76 0.72 15.96
N ASP A 129 -1.48 -0.41 16.57
CA ASP A 129 -1.49 -0.61 18.03
C ASP A 129 -0.11 -0.33 18.70
N GLY A 130 0.90 -0.01 17.89
CA GLY A 130 2.27 0.30 18.32
C GLY A 130 3.20 -0.91 18.41
N VAL A 131 2.76 -2.11 18.04
CA VAL A 131 3.57 -3.34 18.14
C VAL A 131 3.40 -4.17 16.86
N LEU A 132 4.50 -4.40 16.14
CA LEU A 132 4.49 -5.32 15.01
C LEU A 132 4.62 -6.77 15.50
N HIS A 133 3.59 -7.57 15.29
CA HIS A 133 3.59 -8.99 15.68
C HIS A 133 4.48 -9.84 14.75
N PRO A 134 5.14 -10.90 15.26
CA PRO A 134 6.01 -11.75 14.43
C PRO A 134 5.31 -12.37 13.21
N ALA A 135 4.03 -12.70 13.32
CA ALA A 135 3.26 -13.25 12.21
C ALA A 135 2.98 -12.21 11.11
N GLU A 136 2.76 -10.94 11.49
CA GLU A 136 2.60 -9.82 10.56
C GLU A 136 3.94 -9.47 9.90
N GLN A 137 5.03 -9.45 10.67
CA GLN A 137 6.37 -9.26 10.12
C GLN A 137 6.64 -10.30 9.00
N GLN A 138 6.39 -11.58 9.27
CA GLN A 138 6.56 -12.64 8.29
C GLN A 138 5.65 -12.45 7.06
N PHE A 139 4.40 -12.01 7.28
CA PHE A 139 3.48 -11.70 6.19
C PHE A 139 4.02 -10.57 5.30
N LEU A 140 4.50 -9.48 5.90
CA LEU A 140 5.07 -8.34 5.19
C LEU A 140 6.33 -8.70 4.41
N GLU A 141 7.21 -9.54 4.98
CA GLU A 141 8.40 -10.07 4.31
C GLU A 141 8.02 -10.87 3.05
N ILE A 142 7.04 -11.78 3.15
CA ILE A 142 6.57 -12.57 2.01
C ILE A 142 5.95 -11.68 0.94
N VAL A 143 5.16 -10.67 1.32
CA VAL A 143 4.58 -9.71 0.37
C VAL A 143 5.67 -8.91 -0.34
N ALA A 144 6.69 -8.44 0.39
CA ALA A 144 7.82 -7.72 -0.16
C ALA A 144 8.62 -8.56 -1.18
N ASP A 145 8.88 -9.83 -0.84
CA ASP A 145 9.52 -10.78 -1.75
C ASP A 145 8.71 -10.97 -3.04
N ILE A 146 7.38 -11.16 -2.91
CA ILE A 146 6.49 -11.28 -4.06
C ILE A 146 6.54 -10.01 -4.91
N PHE A 147 6.54 -8.84 -4.29
CA PHE A 147 6.59 -7.55 -4.99
C PHE A 147 7.97 -7.24 -5.58
N SER A 148 9.00 -8.05 -5.27
CA SER A 148 10.41 -7.82 -5.63
C SER A 148 10.97 -6.52 -5.03
N ILE A 149 10.50 -6.15 -3.84
CA ILE A 149 11.06 -5.07 -3.04
C ILE A 149 12.33 -5.61 -2.37
N ASN A 150 13.44 -4.92 -2.53
CA ASN A 150 14.70 -5.36 -1.94
C ASN A 150 14.77 -5.03 -0.43
N ASP A 151 15.71 -5.67 0.28
CA ASP A 151 15.86 -5.54 1.73
C ASP A 151 16.07 -4.09 2.18
N SER A 152 16.78 -3.28 1.41
CA SER A 152 17.03 -1.89 1.74
C SER A 152 15.75 -1.06 1.70
N ASP A 153 14.92 -1.26 0.68
CA ASP A 153 13.62 -0.57 0.56
C ASP A 153 12.63 -1.08 1.60
N PHE A 154 12.63 -2.39 1.88
CA PHE A 154 11.82 -2.97 2.96
C PHE A 154 12.15 -2.32 4.32
N GLN A 155 13.43 -2.27 4.69
CA GLN A 155 13.88 -1.66 5.93
C GLN A 155 13.58 -0.16 5.99
N ARG A 156 13.72 0.55 4.87
CA ARG A 156 13.38 1.97 4.76
C ARG A 156 11.89 2.19 5.03
N ILE A 157 11.00 1.37 4.44
CA ILE A 157 9.56 1.47 4.65
C ILE A 157 9.22 1.14 6.10
N GLN A 158 9.75 0.06 6.65
CA GLN A 158 9.53 -0.34 8.05
C GLN A 158 9.94 0.77 9.03
N ALA A 159 11.11 1.38 8.83
CA ALA A 159 11.64 2.42 9.71
C ALA A 159 10.77 3.69 9.78
N HIS A 160 9.93 3.95 8.77
CA HIS A 160 8.95 5.04 8.83
C HIS A 160 7.85 4.81 9.88
N HIS A 161 7.59 3.54 10.24
CA HIS A 161 6.47 3.17 11.10
C HIS A 161 6.89 2.75 12.51
N ASP A 162 8.12 2.26 12.71
CA ASP A 162 8.62 1.78 13.99
C ASP A 162 9.11 2.89 14.94
N GLY A 163 8.99 4.15 14.55
CA GLY A 163 9.44 5.31 15.28
C GLY A 163 10.96 5.52 15.28
N SER A 164 11.69 4.78 14.45
CA SER A 164 13.12 4.97 14.25
C SER A 164 13.40 6.30 13.57
N ILE A 165 14.49 6.95 13.99
CA ILE A 165 15.00 8.12 13.24
C ILE A 165 15.56 7.61 11.93
N VAL A 166 14.81 7.80 10.86
CA VAL A 166 15.24 7.36 9.53
C VAL A 166 16.38 8.27 9.06
N ASP A 167 17.52 7.67 8.74
CA ASP A 167 18.63 8.40 8.15
C ASP A 167 18.21 9.06 6.83
N PRO A 168 18.38 10.40 6.68
CA PRO A 168 17.93 11.11 5.48
C PRO A 168 18.55 10.59 4.19
N TYR A 169 19.76 10.04 4.24
CA TYR A 169 20.39 9.40 3.08
C TYR A 169 19.68 8.09 2.70
N THR A 170 19.21 7.33 3.67
CA THR A 170 18.40 6.13 3.46
C THR A 170 17.05 6.48 2.83
N VAL A 171 16.41 7.57 3.26
CA VAL A 171 15.15 8.07 2.65
C VAL A 171 15.32 8.35 1.16
N LEU A 172 16.47 8.93 0.76
CA LEU A 172 16.77 9.22 -0.64
C LEU A 172 17.40 8.03 -1.40
N GLY A 173 17.63 6.89 -0.73
CA GLY A 173 18.23 5.70 -1.34
C GLY A 173 19.69 5.88 -1.75
N VAL A 174 20.46 6.72 -1.06
CA VAL A 174 21.86 7.00 -1.36
C VAL A 174 22.77 6.76 -0.17
N GLY A 175 24.04 6.50 -0.43
CA GLY A 175 25.04 6.37 0.64
C GLY A 175 25.43 7.75 1.21
N ARG A 176 25.79 7.81 2.51
CA ARG A 176 26.26 9.04 3.18
C ARG A 176 27.49 9.69 2.51
N HIS A 177 28.27 8.93 1.75
CA HIS A 177 29.45 9.41 1.03
C HIS A 177 29.20 9.67 -0.47
N ALA A 178 27.94 9.60 -0.92
CA ALA A 178 27.60 9.92 -2.30
C ALA A 178 27.94 11.40 -2.62
N GLU A 179 28.32 11.68 -3.84
CA GLU A 179 28.57 13.04 -4.30
C GLU A 179 27.30 13.88 -4.23
N ASP A 180 27.42 15.20 -3.96
CA ASP A 180 26.29 16.12 -3.84
C ASP A 180 25.37 16.09 -5.08
N LYS A 181 25.98 15.94 -6.26
CA LYS A 181 25.23 15.77 -7.51
C LYS A 181 24.35 14.52 -7.47
N THR A 182 24.89 13.39 -7.02
CA THR A 182 24.16 12.12 -6.92
C THR A 182 23.00 12.23 -5.93
N VAL A 183 23.23 12.86 -4.77
CA VAL A 183 22.19 13.08 -3.76
C VAL A 183 21.06 13.95 -4.31
N LYS A 184 21.40 15.03 -5.01
CA LYS A 184 20.41 15.92 -5.64
C LYS A 184 19.62 15.22 -6.74
N GLU A 185 20.27 14.41 -7.56
CA GLU A 185 19.60 13.62 -8.61
C GLU A 185 18.64 12.58 -8.01
N ALA A 186 19.05 11.92 -6.92
CA ALA A 186 18.20 10.99 -6.18
C ALA A 186 16.96 11.68 -5.61
N TRP A 187 17.14 12.83 -4.95
CA TRP A 187 16.01 13.63 -4.46
C TRP A 187 15.05 14.03 -5.59
N LEU A 188 15.56 14.57 -6.71
CA LEU A 188 14.72 14.95 -7.85
C LEU A 188 13.96 13.75 -8.44
N SER A 189 14.60 12.58 -8.49
CA SER A 189 13.92 11.35 -8.92
C SER A 189 12.83 10.94 -7.94
N ALA A 190 13.15 10.89 -6.64
CA ALA A 190 12.19 10.54 -5.60
C ALA A 190 10.96 11.48 -5.60
N VAL A 191 11.17 12.80 -5.74
CA VAL A 191 10.08 13.78 -5.86
C VAL A 191 9.20 13.50 -7.08
N ARG A 192 9.81 13.28 -8.24
CA ARG A 192 9.06 13.00 -9.48
C ARG A 192 8.26 11.70 -9.38
N ASP A 193 8.89 10.64 -8.87
CA ASP A 193 8.31 9.29 -8.87
C ASP A 193 7.20 9.15 -7.82
N ASN A 194 7.24 9.95 -6.75
CA ASN A 194 6.23 10.00 -5.69
C ASN A 194 5.25 11.18 -5.83
N HIS A 195 5.26 11.89 -6.96
CA HIS A 195 4.33 13.00 -7.14
C HIS A 195 2.88 12.50 -7.16
N PRO A 196 1.96 13.14 -6.40
CA PRO A 196 0.55 12.74 -6.33
C PRO A 196 -0.09 12.51 -7.70
N ASP A 197 0.12 13.41 -8.66
CA ASP A 197 -0.45 13.27 -10.00
C ASP A 197 0.04 12.01 -10.72
N GLN A 198 1.30 11.61 -10.51
CA GLN A 198 1.85 10.41 -11.10
C GLN A 198 1.22 9.15 -10.48
N LEU A 199 1.06 9.12 -9.16
CA LEU A 199 0.47 7.99 -8.47
C LEU A 199 -1.01 7.84 -8.81
N GLN A 200 -1.75 8.95 -8.93
CA GLN A 200 -3.12 8.94 -9.41
C GLN A 200 -3.23 8.43 -10.85
N ALA A 201 -2.34 8.84 -11.74
CA ALA A 201 -2.27 8.35 -13.11
C ALA A 201 -1.95 6.85 -13.20
N ARG A 202 -1.21 6.32 -12.22
CA ARG A 202 -0.90 4.88 -12.09
C ARG A 202 -2.03 4.06 -11.46
N GLY A 203 -3.09 4.71 -10.94
CA GLY A 203 -4.29 4.07 -10.43
C GLY A 203 -4.46 4.10 -8.92
N MET A 204 -3.65 4.87 -8.18
CA MET A 204 -3.89 5.11 -6.76
C MET A 204 -5.21 5.87 -6.58
N PRO A 205 -6.12 5.39 -5.70
CA PRO A 205 -7.37 6.08 -5.43
C PRO A 205 -7.14 7.48 -4.83
N PRO A 206 -7.97 8.48 -5.18
CA PRO A 206 -7.87 9.83 -4.61
C PRO A 206 -7.93 9.85 -3.09
N GLU A 207 -8.68 8.95 -2.49
CA GLU A 207 -8.84 8.80 -1.04
C GLU A 207 -7.52 8.46 -0.34
N MET A 208 -6.58 7.82 -1.05
CA MET A 208 -5.27 7.41 -0.53
C MET A 208 -4.14 8.39 -0.87
N MET A 209 -4.42 9.51 -1.55
CA MET A 209 -3.40 10.49 -1.95
C MET A 209 -2.67 11.16 -0.78
N HIS A 210 -3.23 11.09 0.43
CA HIS A 210 -2.55 11.56 1.65
C HIS A 210 -1.27 10.79 1.96
N ILE A 211 -1.17 9.51 1.57
CA ILE A 211 0.03 8.68 1.70
C ILE A 211 1.16 9.27 0.85
N ALA A 212 0.86 9.54 -0.42
CA ALA A 212 1.79 10.20 -1.34
C ALA A 212 2.27 11.55 -0.80
N THR A 213 1.35 12.33 -0.21
CA THR A 213 1.67 13.63 0.37
C THR A 213 2.59 13.50 1.58
N ALA A 214 2.36 12.53 2.46
CA ALA A 214 3.21 12.26 3.61
C ALA A 214 4.62 11.81 3.17
N ARG A 215 4.71 10.92 2.19
CA ARG A 215 5.98 10.47 1.62
C ARG A 215 6.75 11.62 0.97
N MET A 216 6.08 12.48 0.21
CA MET A 216 6.69 13.69 -0.36
C MET A 216 7.24 14.64 0.70
N ALA A 217 6.54 14.79 1.83
CA ALA A 217 7.03 15.59 2.96
C ALA A 217 8.33 14.99 3.53
N SER A 218 8.37 13.68 3.77
CA SER A 218 9.56 12.97 4.25
C SER A 218 10.75 13.08 3.29
N ILE A 219 10.53 12.93 1.97
CA ILE A 219 11.57 13.09 0.94
C ILE A 219 12.15 14.51 0.96
N ASN A 220 11.29 15.53 1.08
CA ASN A 220 11.77 16.92 1.12
C ASN A 220 12.48 17.25 2.43
N GLU A 221 12.00 16.76 3.57
CA GLU A 221 12.65 16.90 4.87
C GLU A 221 14.06 16.27 4.86
N ALA A 222 14.18 15.07 4.32
CA ALA A 222 15.47 14.40 4.17
C ALA A 222 16.46 15.22 3.32
N TRP A 223 15.98 15.79 2.21
CA TRP A 223 16.81 16.66 1.36
C TRP A 223 17.26 17.92 2.10
N GLU A 224 16.36 18.62 2.81
CA GLU A 224 16.73 19.81 3.57
C GLU A 224 17.72 19.49 4.69
N THR A 225 17.55 18.37 5.39
CA THR A 225 18.50 17.90 6.41
C THR A 225 19.89 17.65 5.81
N ILE A 226 19.98 16.97 4.67
CA ILE A 226 21.26 16.72 4.00
C ILE A 226 21.91 18.03 3.53
N LYS A 227 21.11 18.98 3.01
CA LYS A 227 21.63 20.30 2.62
C LYS A 227 22.27 21.03 3.80
N GLU A 228 21.60 21.02 4.95
CA GLU A 228 22.12 21.64 6.17
C GLU A 228 23.41 20.95 6.63
N GLU A 229 23.43 19.60 6.67
CA GLU A 229 24.62 18.83 7.04
C GLU A 229 25.84 19.10 6.16
N ARG A 230 25.60 19.30 4.85
CA ARG A 230 26.68 19.48 3.85
C ARG A 230 27.00 20.92 3.50
N GLY A 231 26.16 21.87 3.93
CA GLY A 231 26.33 23.30 3.61
C GLY A 231 26.05 23.61 2.14
N LEU A 232 25.04 22.97 1.51
CA LEU A 232 24.65 23.11 0.12
C LEU A 232 23.65 24.27 -0.09
#